data_f61a116b3a220ace3d531fdba841aaf1
#
_entry.id   f61a116b3a220ace3d531fdba841aaf1
#
_cell.length_a   1.000
_cell.length_b   1.000
_cell.length_c   1.000
_cell.angle_alpha   90.00
_cell.angle_beta   90.00
_cell.angle_gamma   90.00
#
_symmetry.space_group_name_H-M   'P 1'
#
loop_
_entity.id
_entity.type
_entity.pdbx_description
1 polymer ?
#
loop_
_entity_poly.entity_id
_entity_poly.type
_entity_poly.pdbx_seq_one_letter_code
_entity_poly.pdbx_strand_id
1 'polypeptide(L)'
;FTKENEALAELLKQFKESRSEELLLKIRDLSVHYAKKGDLLYPQLKVKYGISGPSDVMWTVDDEIRDDLGILMKESPRSADWNTRLDGVLKRAEEMIYKEQNILFPICAVNFTEDEWKGIYQDAKDYAVCFGAEPEVWDRAENVGRSEFGWRRSTDGQQGSAGQKNAAGEIV
;
A
#
# COMPACT_ATOMS: atom_id res chain seq x y z
N PHE A 1 -5.47 5.62 6.12
CA PHE A 1 -4.07 5.26 6.45
C PHE A 1 -3.82 5.25 7.97
N THR A 2 -4.16 6.32 8.70
CA THR A 2 -3.88 6.40 10.15
C THR A 2 -4.55 5.29 10.95
N LYS A 3 -5.83 5.00 10.71
CA LYS A 3 -6.54 3.88 11.35
C LYS A 3 -5.93 2.51 11.04
N GLU A 4 -5.43 2.34 9.83
CA GLU A 4 -4.73 1.12 9.46
C GLU A 4 -3.43 0.96 10.25
N ASN A 5 -2.69 2.05 10.45
CA ASN A 5 -1.49 2.03 11.29
C ASN A 5 -1.79 1.73 12.77
N GLU A 6 -2.89 2.27 13.30
CA GLU A 6 -3.35 1.96 14.66
C GLU A 6 -3.69 0.48 14.79
N ALA A 7 -4.43 -0.06 13.81
CA ALA A 7 -4.79 -1.47 13.78
C ALA A 7 -3.56 -2.39 13.65
N LEU A 8 -2.61 -2.04 12.77
CA LEU A 8 -1.36 -2.79 12.62
C LEU A 8 -0.52 -2.75 13.90
N ALA A 9 -0.40 -1.60 14.55
CA ALA A 9 0.33 -1.47 15.81
C ALA A 9 -0.25 -2.37 16.90
N GLU A 10 -1.57 -2.44 17.00
CA GLU A 10 -2.24 -3.34 17.94
C GLU A 10 -2.01 -4.83 17.61
N LEU A 11 -2.08 -5.20 16.33
CA LEU A 11 -1.77 -6.57 15.90
C LEU A 11 -0.32 -6.97 16.20
N LEU A 12 0.64 -6.06 15.96
CA LEU A 12 2.05 -6.29 16.28
C LEU A 12 2.27 -6.48 17.77
N LYS A 13 1.59 -5.69 18.62
CA LYS A 13 1.63 -5.82 20.07
C LYS A 13 1.08 -7.18 20.52
N GLN A 14 -0.11 -7.56 20.06
CA GLN A 14 -0.72 -8.86 20.38
C GLN A 14 0.13 -10.02 19.90
N PHE A 15 0.75 -9.91 18.73
CA PHE A 15 1.64 -10.95 18.22
C PHE A 15 2.90 -11.12 19.07
N LYS A 16 3.48 -10.06 19.61
CA LYS A 16 4.62 -10.15 20.54
C LYS A 16 4.29 -10.98 21.79
N GLU A 17 3.04 -10.92 22.24
CA GLU A 17 2.58 -11.64 23.44
C GLU A 17 2.23 -13.11 23.16
N SER A 18 1.55 -13.40 22.06
CA SER A 18 0.95 -14.71 21.79
C SER A 18 1.64 -15.54 20.72
N ARG A 19 2.38 -14.91 19.79
CA ARG A 19 3.00 -15.56 18.61
C ARG A 19 2.00 -16.37 17.76
N SER A 20 0.74 -15.93 17.72
CA SER A 20 -0.34 -16.62 17.03
C SER A 20 -0.20 -16.56 15.51
N GLU A 21 -0.34 -17.71 14.84
CA GLU A 21 -0.38 -17.78 13.36
C GLU A 21 -1.54 -16.97 12.77
N GLU A 22 -2.68 -16.93 13.46
CA GLU A 22 -3.83 -16.15 13.03
C GLU A 22 -3.50 -14.64 13.01
N LEU A 23 -2.81 -14.14 14.03
CA LEU A 23 -2.36 -12.74 14.07
C LEU A 23 -1.33 -12.46 13.00
N LEU A 24 -0.42 -13.39 12.74
CA LEU A 24 0.56 -13.23 11.66
C LEU A 24 -0.09 -13.14 10.28
N LEU A 25 -1.14 -13.92 10.03
CA LEU A 25 -1.93 -13.82 8.81
C LEU A 25 -2.62 -12.46 8.67
N LYS A 26 -3.14 -11.91 9.76
CA LYS A 26 -3.72 -10.55 9.76
C LYS A 26 -2.67 -9.46 9.52
N ILE A 27 -1.48 -9.60 10.12
CA ILE A 27 -0.35 -8.67 9.91
C ILE A 27 0.08 -8.66 8.45
N ARG A 28 -0.04 -9.77 7.73
CA ARG A 28 0.29 -9.84 6.30
C ARG A 28 -0.50 -8.83 5.45
N ASP A 29 -1.63 -8.33 5.89
CA ASP A 29 -2.39 -7.28 5.22
C ASP A 29 -1.60 -5.97 5.08
N LEU A 30 -0.42 -5.84 5.74
CA LEU A 30 0.50 -4.74 5.48
C LEU A 30 0.87 -4.61 3.99
N SER A 31 0.81 -5.70 3.23
CA SER A 31 1.01 -5.66 1.78
C SER A 31 -0.02 -4.79 1.05
N VAL A 32 -1.26 -4.78 1.51
CA VAL A 32 -2.33 -3.92 0.97
C VAL A 32 -2.08 -2.47 1.36
N HIS A 33 -1.76 -2.22 2.62
CA HIS A 33 -1.46 -0.87 3.12
C HIS A 33 -0.26 -0.25 2.38
N TYR A 34 0.82 -1.01 2.18
CA TYR A 34 2.01 -0.55 1.45
C TYR A 34 1.73 -0.35 -0.04
N ALA A 35 0.91 -1.21 -0.67
CA ALA A 35 0.48 -1.02 -2.04
C ALA A 35 -0.30 0.29 -2.22
N LYS A 36 -1.22 0.62 -1.31
CA LYS A 36 -1.94 1.90 -1.33
C LYS A 36 -1.00 3.10 -1.22
N LYS A 37 -0.03 3.08 -0.33
CA LYS A 37 0.98 4.14 -0.23
C LYS A 37 1.77 4.28 -1.51
N GLY A 38 2.26 3.15 -2.03
CA GLY A 38 3.06 3.09 -3.24
C GLY A 38 2.33 3.58 -4.49
N ASP A 39 1.03 3.31 -4.57
CA ASP A 39 0.22 3.70 -5.72
C ASP A 39 -0.38 5.11 -5.59
N LEU A 40 -0.73 5.56 -4.39
CA LEU A 40 -1.55 6.75 -4.19
C LEU A 40 -0.79 7.94 -3.57
N LEU A 41 0.20 7.71 -2.72
CA LEU A 41 0.90 8.79 -2.02
C LEU A 41 2.26 9.12 -2.65
N TYR A 42 3.13 8.13 -2.81
CA TYR A 42 4.50 8.36 -3.30
C TYR A 42 4.56 8.94 -4.72
N PRO A 43 3.79 8.43 -5.71
CA PRO A 43 3.80 9.03 -7.04
C PRO A 43 3.33 10.47 -7.06
N GLN A 44 2.32 10.81 -6.26
CA GLN A 44 1.81 12.16 -6.15
C GLN A 44 2.87 13.13 -5.59
N LEU A 45 3.56 12.73 -4.50
CA LEU A 45 4.66 13.50 -3.94
C LEU A 45 5.78 13.71 -4.95
N LYS A 46 6.21 12.64 -5.61
CA LYS A 46 7.36 12.64 -6.52
C LYS A 46 7.07 13.39 -7.81
N VAL A 47 6.00 13.04 -8.51
CA VAL A 47 5.71 13.56 -9.85
C VAL A 47 5.12 14.95 -9.80
N LYS A 48 4.19 15.21 -8.90
CA LYS A 48 3.47 16.48 -8.84
C LYS A 48 4.19 17.54 -8.02
N TYR A 49 4.82 17.15 -6.91
CA TYR A 49 5.46 18.07 -5.98
C TYR A 49 6.98 18.03 -6.00
N GLY A 50 7.59 17.09 -6.75
CA GLY A 50 9.05 16.96 -6.82
C GLY A 50 9.69 16.51 -5.50
N ILE A 51 8.93 15.92 -4.59
CA ILE A 51 9.39 15.46 -3.27
C ILE A 51 9.68 13.97 -3.37
N SER A 52 10.95 13.57 -3.37
CA SER A 52 11.35 12.18 -3.56
C SER A 52 12.21 11.60 -2.43
N GLY A 53 13.00 12.41 -1.73
CA GLY A 53 14.00 11.93 -0.79
C GLY A 53 13.50 10.90 0.24
N PRO A 54 12.75 11.29 1.28
CA PRO A 54 12.26 10.35 2.29
C PRO A 54 11.30 9.30 1.73
N SER A 55 10.45 9.66 0.74
CA SER A 55 9.46 8.76 0.17
C SER A 55 10.08 7.64 -0.66
N ASP A 56 11.14 7.89 -1.42
CA ASP A 56 11.83 6.85 -2.19
C ASP A 56 12.45 5.81 -1.26
N VAL A 57 13.07 6.23 -0.16
CA VAL A 57 13.64 5.32 0.84
C VAL A 57 12.53 4.51 1.52
N MET A 58 11.44 5.16 1.91
CA MET A 58 10.30 4.47 2.55
C MET A 58 9.66 3.45 1.61
N TRP A 59 9.51 3.78 0.34
CA TRP A 59 8.96 2.88 -0.66
C TRP A 59 9.82 1.61 -0.81
N THR A 60 11.14 1.76 -0.89
CA THR A 60 12.06 0.61 -0.93
C THR A 60 11.93 -0.27 0.30
N VAL A 61 11.85 0.33 1.50
CA VAL A 61 11.68 -0.43 2.75
C VAL A 61 10.31 -1.12 2.83
N ASP A 62 9.24 -0.52 2.32
CA ASP A 62 7.93 -1.16 2.21
C ASP A 62 8.01 -2.45 1.38
N ASP A 63 8.68 -2.39 0.24
CA ASP A 63 8.87 -3.55 -0.63
C ASP A 63 9.69 -4.64 0.06
N GLU A 64 10.78 -4.29 0.74
CA GLU A 64 11.61 -5.23 1.49
C GLU A 64 10.82 -5.92 2.62
N ILE A 65 10.07 -5.17 3.42
CA ILE A 65 9.24 -5.72 4.51
C ILE A 65 8.21 -6.71 3.96
N ARG A 66 7.51 -6.32 2.90
CA ARG A 66 6.49 -7.15 2.24
C ARG A 66 7.08 -8.45 1.72
N ASP A 67 8.22 -8.35 1.02
CA ASP A 67 8.85 -9.50 0.38
C ASP A 67 9.45 -10.45 1.41
N ASP A 68 10.16 -9.95 2.42
CA ASP A 68 10.74 -10.74 3.51
C ASP A 68 9.66 -11.46 4.31
N LEU A 69 8.56 -10.78 4.65
CA LEU A 69 7.43 -11.40 5.34
C LEU A 69 6.79 -12.50 4.47
N GLY A 70 6.64 -12.25 3.19
CA GLY A 70 6.12 -13.23 2.23
C GLY A 70 6.99 -14.48 2.12
N ILE A 71 8.31 -14.33 2.14
CA ILE A 71 9.28 -15.43 2.13
C ILE A 71 9.14 -16.25 3.42
N LEU A 72 9.17 -15.58 4.57
CA LEU A 72 9.07 -16.23 5.89
C LEU A 72 7.77 -17.02 6.06
N MET A 73 6.66 -16.50 5.56
CA MET A 73 5.36 -17.17 5.66
C MET A 73 5.24 -18.40 4.76
N LYS A 74 6.05 -18.51 3.72
CA LYS A 74 6.09 -19.68 2.81
C LYS A 74 7.14 -20.70 3.22
N GLU A 75 8.04 -20.36 4.14
CA GLU A 75 9.15 -21.22 4.53
C GLU A 75 8.65 -22.46 5.28
N SER A 76 8.91 -23.64 4.72
CA SER A 76 8.55 -24.93 5.28
C SER A 76 9.57 -26.02 4.89
N PRO A 77 10.20 -26.70 5.83
CA PRO A 77 10.12 -26.46 7.28
C PRO A 77 10.80 -25.12 7.67
N ARG A 78 10.37 -24.53 8.78
CA ARG A 78 10.96 -23.30 9.31
C ARG A 78 12.39 -23.57 9.81
N SER A 79 13.32 -22.69 9.43
CA SER A 79 14.71 -22.70 9.89
C SER A 79 14.83 -22.36 11.39
N ALA A 80 15.98 -22.70 11.98
CA ALA A 80 16.22 -22.41 13.40
C ALA A 80 16.19 -20.92 13.73
N ASP A 81 16.54 -20.05 12.76
CA ASP A 81 16.55 -18.60 12.90
C ASP A 81 15.25 -17.90 12.44
N TRP A 82 14.24 -18.67 12.02
CA TRP A 82 12.98 -18.13 11.48
C TRP A 82 12.33 -17.09 12.39
N ASN A 83 12.25 -17.37 13.69
CA ASN A 83 11.68 -16.42 14.65
C ASN A 83 12.49 -15.12 14.74
N THR A 84 13.82 -15.21 14.75
CA THR A 84 14.69 -14.02 14.79
C THR A 84 14.53 -13.16 13.54
N ARG A 85 14.46 -13.80 12.38
CA ARG A 85 14.22 -13.12 11.10
C ARG A 85 12.84 -12.45 11.07
N LEU A 86 11.80 -13.17 11.53
CA LEU A 86 10.45 -12.61 11.62
C LEU A 86 10.41 -11.39 12.55
N ASP A 87 11.00 -11.48 13.73
CA ASP A 87 11.05 -10.35 14.67
C ASP A 87 11.76 -9.13 14.06
N GLY A 88 12.80 -9.35 13.26
CA GLY A 88 13.47 -8.28 12.52
C GLY A 88 12.56 -7.61 11.48
N VAL A 89 11.77 -8.39 10.74
CA VAL A 89 10.80 -7.84 9.76
C VAL A 89 9.69 -7.07 10.47
N LEU A 90 9.11 -7.63 11.52
CA LEU A 90 8.04 -6.96 12.26
C LEU A 90 8.51 -5.69 12.97
N LYS A 91 9.76 -5.65 13.43
CA LYS A 91 10.37 -4.42 13.96
C LYS A 91 10.47 -3.33 12.89
N ARG A 92 10.88 -3.67 11.68
CA ARG A 92 10.90 -2.71 10.56
C ARG A 92 9.51 -2.20 10.23
N ALA A 93 8.48 -3.05 10.29
CA ALA A 93 7.09 -2.63 10.12
C ALA A 93 6.64 -1.64 11.21
N GLU A 94 7.01 -1.88 12.46
CA GLU A 94 6.75 -0.96 13.57
C GLU A 94 7.45 0.40 13.38
N GLU A 95 8.70 0.37 12.94
CA GLU A 95 9.46 1.59 12.60
C GLU A 95 8.84 2.33 11.40
N MET A 96 8.26 1.60 10.44
CA MET A 96 7.56 2.20 9.31
C MET A 96 6.31 2.95 9.76
N ILE A 97 5.50 2.41 10.67
CA ILE A 97 4.37 3.13 11.26
C ILE A 97 4.81 4.50 11.81
N TYR A 98 5.91 4.51 12.56
CA TYR A 98 6.46 5.75 13.09
C TYR A 98 6.86 6.75 11.98
N LYS A 99 7.55 6.27 10.94
CA LYS A 99 7.97 7.11 9.81
C LYS A 99 6.78 7.66 9.02
N GLU A 100 5.75 6.86 8.83
CA GLU A 100 4.53 7.32 8.16
C GLU A 100 3.85 8.44 8.93
N GLN A 101 3.65 8.24 10.22
CA GLN A 101 2.95 9.22 11.07
C GLN A 101 3.74 10.51 11.27
N ASN A 102 5.07 10.45 11.32
CA ASN A 102 5.91 11.60 11.64
C ASN A 102 6.60 12.24 10.43
N ILE A 103 6.65 11.57 9.29
CA ILE A 103 7.31 12.07 8.07
C ILE A 103 6.34 12.08 6.90
N LEU A 104 5.84 10.93 6.47
CA LEU A 104 5.08 10.80 5.22
C LEU A 104 3.75 11.54 5.28
N PHE A 105 2.91 11.23 6.26
CA PHE A 105 1.57 11.82 6.35
C PHE A 105 1.61 13.32 6.57
N PRO A 106 2.49 13.89 7.42
CA PRO A 106 2.66 15.34 7.51
C PRO A 106 3.08 16.00 6.20
N ILE A 107 4.00 15.41 5.44
CA ILE A 107 4.41 15.93 4.13
C ILE A 107 3.22 15.91 3.15
N CYS A 108 2.48 14.82 3.10
CA CYS A 108 1.28 14.74 2.27
C CYS A 108 0.22 15.77 2.68
N ALA A 109 -0.02 15.92 4.00
CA ALA A 109 -1.02 16.85 4.53
C ALA A 109 -0.70 18.32 4.18
N VAL A 110 0.57 18.69 4.17
CA VAL A 110 1.01 20.06 3.84
C VAL A 110 0.93 20.34 2.34
N ASN A 111 1.21 19.35 1.50
CA ASN A 111 1.36 19.53 0.05
C ASN A 111 0.09 19.22 -0.74
N PHE A 112 -0.68 18.19 -0.36
CA PHE A 112 -1.85 17.77 -1.14
C PHE A 112 -3.03 18.71 -0.90
N THR A 113 -3.72 19.05 -1.99
CA THR A 113 -4.96 19.79 -1.95
C THR A 113 -6.12 18.91 -1.48
N GLU A 114 -7.24 19.53 -1.05
CA GLU A 114 -8.45 18.79 -0.69
C GLU A 114 -8.97 17.93 -1.84
N ASP A 115 -8.92 18.43 -3.08
CA ASP A 115 -9.38 17.68 -4.25
C ASP A 115 -8.49 16.48 -4.56
N GLU A 116 -7.19 16.58 -4.33
CA GLU A 116 -6.27 15.45 -4.43
C GLU A 116 -6.56 14.39 -3.37
N TRP A 117 -6.82 14.79 -2.14
CA TRP A 117 -7.25 13.88 -1.09
C TRP A 117 -8.56 13.17 -1.39
N LYS A 118 -9.53 13.88 -1.98
CA LYS A 118 -10.79 13.28 -2.45
C LYS A 118 -10.56 12.23 -3.53
N GLY A 119 -9.67 12.52 -4.48
CA GLY A 119 -9.26 11.55 -5.50
C GLY A 119 -8.61 10.31 -4.90
N ILE A 120 -7.67 10.49 -3.97
CA ILE A 120 -7.01 9.40 -3.23
C ILE A 120 -8.05 8.57 -2.45
N TYR A 121 -9.01 9.22 -1.81
CA TYR A 121 -10.10 8.54 -1.10
C TYR A 121 -10.91 7.64 -2.04
N GLN A 122 -11.26 8.11 -3.24
CA GLN A 122 -11.98 7.30 -4.22
C GLN A 122 -11.14 6.11 -4.72
N ASP A 123 -9.87 6.33 -5.01
CA ASP A 123 -8.97 5.27 -5.48
C ASP A 123 -8.70 4.22 -4.39
N ALA A 124 -8.66 4.63 -3.13
CA ALA A 124 -8.48 3.73 -1.99
C ALA A 124 -9.60 2.68 -1.86
N LYS A 125 -10.79 2.96 -2.41
CA LYS A 125 -11.91 2.00 -2.43
C LYS A 125 -11.65 0.75 -3.28
N ASP A 126 -10.69 0.80 -4.19
CA ASP A 126 -10.31 -0.34 -5.03
C ASP A 126 -9.43 -1.36 -4.28
N TYR A 127 -8.97 -1.01 -3.08
CA TYR A 127 -8.14 -1.89 -2.26
C TYR A 127 -8.99 -2.64 -1.23
N ALA A 128 -8.55 -3.85 -0.90
CA ALA A 128 -9.17 -4.62 0.17
C ALA A 128 -9.05 -3.89 1.51
N VAL A 129 -10.00 -4.11 2.39
CA VAL A 129 -9.89 -3.71 3.79
C VAL A 129 -8.72 -4.45 4.42
N CYS A 130 -7.83 -3.75 5.08
CA CYS A 130 -6.68 -4.34 5.75
C CYS A 130 -6.76 -4.17 7.26
N PHE A 131 -6.21 -5.13 7.99
CA PHE A 131 -6.19 -5.20 9.46
C PHE A 131 -7.58 -5.15 10.12
N GLY A 132 -8.66 -5.39 9.39
CA GLY A 132 -10.02 -5.17 9.87
C GLY A 132 -10.40 -3.70 10.10
N ALA A 133 -9.59 -2.76 9.63
CA ALA A 133 -9.85 -1.33 9.76
C ALA A 133 -10.79 -0.86 8.64
N GLU A 134 -12.09 -0.81 8.95
CA GLU A 134 -13.08 -0.29 8.00
C GLU A 134 -12.81 1.19 7.68
N PRO A 135 -12.84 1.56 6.38
CA PRO A 135 -12.63 2.94 5.97
C PRO A 135 -13.78 3.83 6.47
N GLU A 136 -13.43 5.05 6.87
CA GLU A 136 -14.43 6.07 7.18
C GLU A 136 -15.06 6.59 5.90
N VAL A 137 -16.38 6.86 5.95
CA VAL A 137 -17.08 7.51 4.86
C VAL A 137 -16.80 9.02 4.91
N TRP A 138 -16.37 9.55 3.80
CA TRP A 138 -16.16 10.98 3.62
C TRP A 138 -17.17 11.53 2.62
N ASP A 139 -18.32 11.98 3.13
CA ASP A 139 -19.48 12.42 2.33
C ASP A 139 -19.11 13.44 1.24
N ARG A 140 -18.22 14.39 1.56
CA ARG A 140 -17.77 15.43 0.60
C ARG A 140 -16.91 14.89 -0.53
N ALA A 141 -16.40 13.67 -0.41
CA ALA A 141 -15.57 13.00 -1.41
C ALA A 141 -16.31 11.90 -2.19
N GLU A 142 -17.53 11.54 -1.80
CA GLU A 142 -18.26 10.40 -2.38
C GLU A 142 -18.54 10.53 -3.89
N ASN A 143 -18.72 11.74 -4.41
CA ASN A 143 -19.07 12.01 -5.81
C ASN A 143 -17.93 12.65 -6.60
N VAL A 144 -16.70 12.54 -6.15
CA VAL A 144 -15.52 13.12 -6.83
C VAL A 144 -14.84 12.05 -7.70
N GLY A 145 -14.25 12.49 -8.81
CA GLY A 145 -13.46 11.63 -9.70
C GLY A 145 -12.21 11.07 -9.01
N ARG A 146 -11.64 10.02 -9.62
CA ARG A 146 -10.42 9.37 -9.15
C ARG A 146 -9.20 10.28 -9.29
N SER A 147 -8.14 9.97 -8.54
CA SER A 147 -6.87 10.65 -8.68
C SER A 147 -6.24 10.41 -10.06
N GLU A 148 -5.37 11.30 -10.49
CA GLU A 148 -4.65 11.18 -11.75
C GLU A 148 -3.91 9.84 -11.89
N PHE A 149 -3.29 9.38 -10.83
CA PHE A 149 -2.51 8.13 -10.85
C PHE A 149 -3.38 6.87 -10.81
N GLY A 150 -4.46 6.86 -10.06
CA GLY A 150 -5.40 5.74 -10.00
C GLY A 150 -6.11 5.52 -11.34
N TRP A 151 -6.46 6.61 -12.03
CA TRP A 151 -7.08 6.53 -13.35
C TRP A 151 -6.12 5.94 -14.42
N ARG A 152 -4.87 6.34 -14.44
CA ARG A 152 -3.86 5.81 -15.37
C ARG A 152 -3.70 4.31 -15.24
N ARG A 153 -3.65 3.78 -14.04
CA ARG A 153 -3.53 2.33 -13.82
C ARG A 153 -4.73 1.56 -14.36
N SER A 154 -5.94 2.10 -14.26
CA SER A 154 -7.15 1.47 -14.79
C SER A 154 -7.20 1.46 -16.31
N THR A 155 -6.61 2.45 -16.99
CA THR A 155 -6.59 2.54 -18.46
C THR A 155 -5.51 1.67 -19.09
N ASP A 156 -4.37 1.52 -18.45
CA ASP A 156 -3.29 0.64 -18.96
C ASP A 156 -3.68 -0.85 -18.94
N GLY A 157 -4.58 -1.24 -18.03
CA GLY A 157 -5.13 -2.60 -17.99
C GLY A 157 -6.14 -2.92 -19.10
N GLN A 158 -6.71 -1.92 -19.79
CA GLN A 158 -7.69 -2.13 -20.86
C GLN A 158 -7.10 -2.08 -22.27
N GLN A 159 -5.88 -1.57 -22.46
CA GLN A 159 -5.25 -1.51 -23.78
C GLN A 159 -4.59 -2.81 -24.24
N GLY A 160 -4.64 -3.88 -23.45
CA GLY A 160 -4.05 -5.19 -23.76
C GLY A 160 -4.92 -6.13 -24.63
N SER A 161 -6.11 -5.75 -25.11
CA SER A 161 -6.98 -6.64 -25.88
C SER A 161 -7.68 -6.04 -27.09
N ALA A 162 -7.20 -4.92 -27.62
CA ALA A 162 -7.66 -4.46 -28.94
C ALA A 162 -6.77 -5.08 -30.02
N GLY A 163 -7.18 -6.22 -30.53
CA GLY A 163 -6.54 -6.90 -31.65
C GLY A 163 -6.38 -5.98 -32.84
N GLN A 164 -5.17 -5.88 -33.36
CA GLN A 164 -4.90 -5.34 -34.68
C GLN A 164 -5.74 -6.09 -35.72
N LYS A 165 -6.78 -5.47 -36.23
CA LYS A 165 -7.31 -5.83 -37.53
C LYS A 165 -6.42 -5.18 -38.57
N ASN A 166 -5.58 -5.97 -39.22
CA ASN A 166 -4.89 -5.54 -40.41
C ASN A 166 -5.92 -5.29 -41.51
N ALA A 167 -5.93 -4.07 -42.01
CA ALA A 167 -6.57 -3.73 -43.25
C ALA A 167 -5.73 -4.31 -44.41
N ALA A 168 -6.13 -5.47 -44.90
CA ALA A 168 -5.84 -5.94 -46.25
C ALA A 168 -6.96 -6.88 -46.69
N GLY A 169 -8.04 -6.28 -47.09
CA GLY A 169 -8.99 -6.94 -47.94
C GLY A 169 -8.66 -6.62 -49.39
N GLU A 170 -8.09 -7.57 -50.08
CA GLU A 170 -8.25 -7.67 -51.53
C GLU A 170 -8.25 -9.11 -51.92
N ILE A 171 -9.38 -9.48 -52.52
CA ILE A 171 -9.67 -10.74 -53.18
C ILE A 171 -9.03 -10.67 -54.57
N VAL A 172 -8.26 -11.69 -54.90
CA VAL A 172 -8.23 -12.25 -56.24
C VAL A 172 -8.09 -13.75 -56.12
#